data_a2d7a8a8c6f298ad629f764da09744b0
#
_entry.id   a2d7a8a8c6f298ad629f764da09744b0
#
_cell.length_a   1.000
_cell.length_b   1.000
_cell.length_c   1.000
_cell.angle_alpha   90.00
_cell.angle_beta   90.00
_cell.angle_gamma   90.00
#
_symmetry.space_group_name_H-M   'P 1'
#
loop_
_entity.id
_entity.type
_entity.pdbx_description
1 polymer ?
#
loop_
_entity_poly.entity_id
_entity_poly.type
_entity_poly.pdbx_seq_one_letter_code
_entity_poly.pdbx_strand_id
1 'polypeptide(L)'
;TSITIPDGVTNIGERAFYDCTGLTAVTIPDSVTSIGGYAFSGCAGLTSITIPCSVTSIGKQAFFGCTGLKDVYITDIGKWCGISFEDAFATPLQYAHKLHLNGDLVTNLVIPDSVTSIGGFAFWGCAGLTAVTIPDSVTSIGGSAFSGCKGLTSVTMGNGLTSISNYAFCDCTGLTTITIPD
;
A
#
# COMPACT_ATOMS: atom_id res chain seq x y z
N THR A 1 3.72 -18.13 15.26
CA THR A 1 3.81 -17.29 16.49
C THR A 1 3.19 -15.94 16.20
N SER A 2 2.35 -15.41 17.10
CA SER A 2 1.77 -14.06 16.99
C SER A 2 2.43 -13.11 17.99
N ILE A 3 2.49 -11.82 17.63
CA ILE A 3 2.98 -10.73 18.49
C ILE A 3 1.91 -9.64 18.51
N THR A 4 1.64 -9.10 19.70
CA THR A 4 0.85 -7.89 19.89
C THR A 4 1.79 -6.79 20.35
N ILE A 5 1.91 -5.71 19.58
CA ILE A 5 2.68 -4.53 19.95
C ILE A 5 1.83 -3.75 20.98
N PRO A 6 2.38 -3.36 22.15
CA PRO A 6 1.62 -2.66 23.17
C PRO A 6 1.14 -1.29 22.74
N ASP A 7 -0.03 -0.86 23.24
CA ASP A 7 -0.50 0.51 23.12
C ASP A 7 0.53 1.49 23.72
N GLY A 8 0.74 2.62 23.04
CA GLY A 8 1.75 3.61 23.40
C GLY A 8 3.08 3.47 22.66
N VAL A 9 3.33 2.36 21.95
CA VAL A 9 4.44 2.25 21.00
C VAL A 9 4.12 3.12 19.78
N THR A 10 4.96 4.12 19.49
CA THR A 10 4.74 5.06 18.39
C THR A 10 5.55 4.75 17.14
N ASN A 11 6.59 3.92 17.27
CA ASN A 11 7.52 3.58 16.19
C ASN A 11 7.92 2.11 16.27
N ILE A 12 7.88 1.39 15.15
CA ILE A 12 8.52 0.10 14.99
C ILE A 12 9.89 0.35 14.38
N GLY A 13 10.96 0.11 15.16
CA GLY A 13 12.33 0.44 14.77
C GLY A 13 12.85 -0.34 13.56
N GLU A 14 13.97 0.14 13.01
CA GLU A 14 14.69 -0.57 11.93
C GLU A 14 15.01 -2.00 12.37
N ARG A 15 14.70 -3.00 11.50
CA ARG A 15 14.95 -4.43 11.71
C ARG A 15 14.32 -5.03 12.97
N ALA A 16 13.31 -4.40 13.57
CA ALA A 16 12.72 -4.85 14.83
C ALA A 16 12.26 -6.32 14.81
N PHE A 17 11.77 -6.82 13.66
CA PHE A 17 11.33 -8.21 13.44
C PHE A 17 12.03 -8.84 12.23
N TYR A 18 13.27 -8.42 11.94
CA TYR A 18 14.05 -8.93 10.81
C TYR A 18 14.25 -10.44 10.92
N ASP A 19 13.98 -11.17 9.80
CA ASP A 19 14.10 -12.64 9.71
C ASP A 19 13.27 -13.42 10.73
N CYS A 20 12.21 -12.84 11.29
CA CYS A 20 11.26 -13.56 12.14
C CYS A 20 10.38 -14.52 11.30
N THR A 21 10.99 -15.55 10.71
CA THR A 21 10.32 -16.48 9.77
C THR A 21 9.13 -17.22 10.36
N GLY A 22 9.12 -17.44 11.69
CA GLY A 22 8.02 -18.07 12.43
C GLY A 22 6.91 -17.12 12.86
N LEU A 23 6.99 -15.81 12.54
CA LEU A 23 5.96 -14.83 12.84
C LEU A 23 4.80 -14.98 11.84
N THR A 24 3.62 -15.34 12.32
CA THR A 24 2.44 -15.60 11.47
C THR A 24 1.43 -14.47 11.51
N ALA A 25 1.39 -13.69 12.58
CA ALA A 25 0.52 -12.53 12.74
C ALA A 25 1.17 -11.47 13.63
N VAL A 26 0.91 -10.21 13.34
CA VAL A 26 1.30 -9.07 14.16
C VAL A 26 0.12 -8.12 14.30
N THR A 27 -0.15 -7.68 15.53
CA THR A 27 -1.11 -6.62 15.82
C THR A 27 -0.34 -5.33 16.04
N ILE A 28 -0.58 -4.33 15.19
CA ILE A 28 0.01 -3.00 15.26
C ILE A 28 -1.06 -2.05 15.82
N PRO A 29 -0.82 -1.39 16.96
CA PRO A 29 -1.81 -0.47 17.56
C PRO A 29 -1.87 0.87 16.82
N ASP A 30 -2.97 1.59 17.00
CA ASP A 30 -3.20 2.92 16.40
C ASP A 30 -2.24 4.01 16.92
N SER A 31 -1.44 3.73 17.93
CA SER A 31 -0.35 4.61 18.39
C SER A 31 0.85 4.64 17.45
N VAL A 32 1.04 3.62 16.59
CA VAL A 32 2.18 3.53 15.69
C VAL A 32 2.02 4.49 14.51
N THR A 33 2.99 5.39 14.36
CA THR A 33 3.02 6.37 13.27
C THR A 33 4.04 6.07 12.18
N SER A 34 5.04 5.20 12.49
CA SER A 34 6.08 4.84 11.54
C SER A 34 6.54 3.39 11.69
N ILE A 35 6.89 2.77 10.55
CA ILE A 35 7.50 1.44 10.47
C ILE A 35 8.88 1.63 9.83
N GLY A 36 9.93 1.26 10.55
CA GLY A 36 11.31 1.44 10.14
C GLY A 36 11.75 0.53 8.99
N GLY A 37 12.92 0.83 8.42
CA GLY A 37 13.50 0.02 7.35
C GLY A 37 13.73 -1.42 7.80
N TYR A 38 13.44 -2.39 6.91
CA TYR A 38 13.59 -3.83 7.16
C TYR A 38 12.81 -4.36 8.37
N ALA A 39 11.85 -3.61 8.92
CA ALA A 39 11.20 -3.95 10.19
C ALA A 39 10.60 -5.36 10.20
N PHE A 40 9.99 -5.82 9.10
CA PHE A 40 9.43 -7.16 8.93
C PHE A 40 10.10 -7.94 7.78
N SER A 41 11.26 -7.47 7.31
CA SER A 41 11.97 -8.15 6.21
C SER A 41 12.30 -9.59 6.61
N GLY A 42 12.02 -10.55 5.69
CA GLY A 42 12.22 -11.97 5.93
C GLY A 42 11.16 -12.66 6.78
N CYS A 43 10.08 -11.98 7.17
CA CYS A 43 8.95 -12.59 7.90
C CYS A 43 8.12 -13.49 6.97
N ALA A 44 8.72 -14.55 6.46
CA ALA A 44 8.10 -15.43 5.45
C ALA A 44 6.82 -16.14 5.94
N GLY A 45 6.66 -16.29 7.26
CA GLY A 45 5.47 -16.88 7.87
C GLY A 45 4.27 -15.94 8.01
N LEU A 46 4.47 -14.62 7.83
CA LEU A 46 3.42 -13.61 8.00
C LEU A 46 2.38 -13.75 6.88
N THR A 47 1.13 -14.02 7.26
CA THR A 47 0.05 -14.31 6.28
C THR A 47 -0.83 -13.12 5.98
N SER A 48 -0.98 -12.21 6.94
CA SER A 48 -1.75 -10.98 6.78
C SER A 48 -1.18 -9.87 7.67
N ILE A 49 -1.45 -8.62 7.30
CA ILE A 49 -1.09 -7.47 8.12
C ILE A 49 -2.18 -6.40 8.05
N THR A 50 -2.46 -5.78 9.20
CA THR A 50 -3.27 -4.56 9.28
C THR A 50 -2.34 -3.37 9.47
N ILE A 51 -2.45 -2.38 8.59
CA ILE A 51 -1.73 -1.11 8.70
C ILE A 51 -2.71 -0.07 9.28
N PRO A 52 -2.47 0.43 10.50
CA PRO A 52 -3.32 1.44 11.11
C PRO A 52 -3.32 2.76 10.34
N CYS A 53 -4.42 3.51 10.40
CA CYS A 53 -4.56 4.81 9.75
C CYS A 53 -3.64 5.91 10.34
N SER A 54 -3.01 5.65 11.48
CA SER A 54 -1.98 6.49 12.10
C SER A 54 -0.62 6.42 11.41
N VAL A 55 -0.33 5.34 10.68
CA VAL A 55 0.97 5.15 10.00
C VAL A 55 1.10 6.13 8.85
N THR A 56 2.16 6.95 8.89
CA THR A 56 2.47 7.96 7.87
C THR A 56 3.70 7.64 7.04
N SER A 57 4.56 6.73 7.51
CA SER A 57 5.77 6.33 6.78
C SER A 57 6.13 4.86 7.00
N ILE A 58 6.62 4.23 5.93
CA ILE A 58 7.13 2.85 5.95
C ILE A 58 8.48 2.86 5.23
N GLY A 59 9.52 2.48 5.98
CA GLY A 59 10.90 2.55 5.56
C GLY A 59 11.29 1.48 4.55
N LYS A 60 12.49 1.65 4.01
CA LYS A 60 13.08 0.81 2.97
C LYS A 60 12.98 -0.68 3.29
N GLN A 61 12.48 -1.45 2.30
CA GLN A 61 12.40 -2.91 2.37
C GLN A 61 11.70 -3.46 3.63
N ALA A 62 10.78 -2.69 4.20
CA ALA A 62 10.12 -3.07 5.46
C ALA A 62 9.43 -4.44 5.39
N PHE A 63 8.91 -4.84 4.21
CA PHE A 63 8.24 -6.12 3.98
C PHE A 63 8.96 -7.02 2.96
N PHE A 64 10.24 -6.72 2.65
CA PHE A 64 11.00 -7.56 1.73
C PHE A 64 11.06 -9.02 2.21
N GLY A 65 10.78 -9.98 1.34
CA GLY A 65 10.82 -11.40 1.69
C GLY A 65 9.63 -11.91 2.51
N CYS A 66 8.57 -11.12 2.72
CA CYS A 66 7.32 -11.58 3.35
C CYS A 66 6.52 -12.48 2.39
N THR A 67 7.10 -13.57 1.92
CA THR A 67 6.55 -14.41 0.84
C THR A 67 5.26 -15.15 1.21
N GLY A 68 4.94 -15.25 2.51
CA GLY A 68 3.69 -15.83 2.98
C GLY A 68 2.50 -14.86 2.98
N LEU A 69 2.77 -13.54 2.78
CA LEU A 69 1.75 -12.50 2.92
C LEU A 69 0.72 -12.58 1.77
N LYS A 70 -0.56 -12.61 2.13
CA LYS A 70 -1.69 -12.77 1.19
C LYS A 70 -2.65 -11.59 1.22
N ASP A 71 -2.80 -10.94 2.38
CA ASP A 71 -3.83 -9.96 2.60
C ASP A 71 -3.28 -8.75 3.39
N VAL A 72 -3.60 -7.55 2.95
CA VAL A 72 -3.33 -6.28 3.64
C VAL A 72 -4.66 -5.65 4.01
N TYR A 73 -4.82 -5.27 5.26
CA TYR A 73 -6.04 -4.64 5.79
C TYR A 73 -5.76 -3.20 6.18
N ILE A 74 -6.68 -2.31 5.81
CA ILE A 74 -6.70 -0.89 6.16
C ILE A 74 -8.12 -0.46 6.50
N THR A 75 -8.25 0.70 7.15
CA THR A 75 -9.56 1.29 7.49
C THR A 75 -9.83 2.60 6.76
N ASP A 76 -8.81 3.20 6.10
CA ASP A 76 -8.93 4.52 5.45
C ASP A 76 -8.04 4.58 4.21
N ILE A 77 -8.66 4.68 3.03
CA ILE A 77 -7.96 4.83 1.74
C ILE A 77 -7.21 6.16 1.66
N GLY A 78 -7.77 7.25 2.20
CA GLY A 78 -7.13 8.56 2.16
C GLY A 78 -5.83 8.57 2.96
N LYS A 79 -5.83 7.99 4.14
CA LYS A 79 -4.61 7.82 4.95
C LYS A 79 -3.60 6.93 4.27
N TRP A 80 -4.03 5.81 3.68
CA TRP A 80 -3.17 4.92 2.90
C TRP A 80 -2.49 5.63 1.73
N CYS A 81 -3.22 6.44 0.95
CA CYS A 81 -2.66 7.25 -0.14
C CYS A 81 -1.58 8.23 0.32
N GLY A 82 -1.66 8.68 1.57
CA GLY A 82 -0.70 9.63 2.17
C GLY A 82 0.53 8.98 2.80
N ILE A 83 0.62 7.64 2.86
CA ILE A 83 1.81 6.97 3.42
C ILE A 83 3.01 7.21 2.51
N SER A 84 4.13 7.62 3.12
CA SER A 84 5.44 7.66 2.46
C SER A 84 6.06 6.27 2.47
N PHE A 85 6.01 5.57 1.34
CA PHE A 85 6.75 4.32 1.12
C PHE A 85 8.13 4.64 0.53
N GLU A 86 9.19 4.20 1.19
CA GLU A 86 10.56 4.57 0.78
C GLU A 86 10.99 3.86 -0.52
N ASP A 87 10.52 2.63 -0.74
CA ASP A 87 10.73 1.87 -1.97
C ASP A 87 9.58 0.88 -2.22
N ALA A 88 9.68 0.14 -3.33
CA ALA A 88 8.69 -0.86 -3.72
C ALA A 88 8.53 -2.02 -2.73
N PHE A 89 9.54 -2.33 -1.95
CA PHE A 89 9.51 -3.38 -0.92
C PHE A 89 9.09 -2.85 0.46
N ALA A 90 8.86 -1.54 0.57
CA ALA A 90 8.24 -0.93 1.73
C ALA A 90 6.73 -1.23 1.78
N THR A 91 6.07 -1.35 0.62
CA THR A 91 4.65 -1.71 0.61
C THR A 91 4.43 -3.22 0.78
N PRO A 92 3.55 -3.66 1.70
CA PRO A 92 3.21 -5.07 1.86
C PRO A 92 2.43 -5.64 0.68
N LEU A 93 1.82 -4.79 -0.17
CA LEU A 93 1.07 -5.20 -1.36
C LEU A 93 1.94 -5.89 -2.42
N GLN A 94 3.27 -5.70 -2.38
CA GLN A 94 4.24 -6.41 -3.21
C GLN A 94 4.04 -7.93 -3.19
N TYR A 95 3.70 -8.48 -2.04
CA TYR A 95 3.52 -9.92 -1.84
C TYR A 95 2.06 -10.31 -1.67
N ALA A 96 1.27 -9.47 -0.97
CA ALA A 96 -0.13 -9.76 -0.68
C ALA A 96 -1.03 -9.68 -1.92
N HIS A 97 -0.75 -8.73 -2.82
CA HIS A 97 -1.55 -8.45 -4.02
C HIS A 97 -3.03 -8.10 -3.78
N LYS A 98 -3.51 -8.19 -2.52
CA LYS A 98 -4.90 -7.95 -2.11
C LYS A 98 -4.95 -6.91 -1.00
N LEU A 99 -5.76 -5.89 -1.23
CA LEU A 99 -6.06 -4.83 -0.26
C LEU A 99 -7.49 -5.00 0.22
N HIS A 100 -7.68 -4.93 1.53
CA HIS A 100 -9.00 -4.95 2.15
C HIS A 100 -9.26 -3.63 2.88
N LEU A 101 -10.43 -3.04 2.63
CA LEU A 101 -10.91 -1.84 3.31
C LEU A 101 -12.06 -2.23 4.25
N ASN A 102 -11.90 -2.02 5.55
CA ASN A 102 -12.89 -2.40 6.57
C ASN A 102 -13.33 -3.88 6.49
N GLY A 103 -12.44 -4.74 6.04
CA GLY A 103 -12.66 -6.18 5.87
C GLY A 103 -13.07 -6.61 4.46
N ASP A 104 -13.55 -5.71 3.62
CA ASP A 104 -13.98 -6.01 2.26
C ASP A 104 -12.81 -5.93 1.27
N LEU A 105 -12.71 -6.91 0.36
CA LEU A 105 -11.69 -6.91 -0.69
C LEU A 105 -11.94 -5.74 -1.67
N VAL A 106 -10.93 -4.91 -1.87
CA VAL A 106 -10.97 -3.80 -2.82
C VAL A 106 -10.61 -4.30 -4.22
N THR A 107 -11.59 -4.43 -5.09
CA THR A 107 -11.40 -4.71 -6.52
C THR A 107 -11.67 -3.46 -7.36
N ASN A 108 -12.60 -2.62 -6.95
CA ASN A 108 -12.88 -1.31 -7.51
C ASN A 108 -12.47 -0.24 -6.50
N LEU A 109 -11.37 0.44 -6.75
CA LEU A 109 -10.83 1.46 -5.87
C LEU A 109 -11.41 2.83 -6.22
N VAL A 110 -12.09 3.44 -5.26
CA VAL A 110 -12.54 4.83 -5.34
C VAL A 110 -11.68 5.67 -4.40
N ILE A 111 -10.90 6.58 -4.97
CA ILE A 111 -10.10 7.53 -4.18
C ILE A 111 -11.04 8.61 -3.65
N PRO A 112 -11.04 8.90 -2.32
CA PRO A 112 -11.91 9.92 -1.73
C PRO A 112 -11.55 11.34 -2.19
N ASP A 113 -12.54 12.24 -2.26
CA ASP A 113 -12.36 13.66 -2.61
C ASP A 113 -11.46 14.44 -1.64
N SER A 114 -11.21 13.90 -0.45
CA SER A 114 -10.26 14.48 0.51
C SER A 114 -8.79 14.27 0.13
N VAL A 115 -8.50 13.38 -0.84
CA VAL A 115 -7.15 13.07 -1.31
C VAL A 115 -6.72 14.06 -2.38
N THR A 116 -5.59 14.70 -2.18
CA THR A 116 -4.99 15.64 -3.16
C THR A 116 -3.81 15.06 -3.91
N SER A 117 -3.21 13.98 -3.39
CA SER A 117 -2.10 13.26 -4.03
C SER A 117 -2.11 11.78 -3.67
N ILE A 118 -1.71 10.93 -4.60
CA ILE A 118 -1.50 9.50 -4.36
C ILE A 118 0.01 9.28 -4.23
N GLY A 119 0.44 8.76 -3.08
CA GLY A 119 1.86 8.52 -2.77
C GLY A 119 2.50 7.50 -3.71
N GLY A 120 3.84 7.61 -3.88
CA GLY A 120 4.59 6.60 -4.62
C GLY A 120 4.46 5.22 -4.00
N PHE A 121 4.39 4.17 -4.82
CA PHE A 121 4.25 2.76 -4.43
C PHE A 121 2.98 2.40 -3.65
N ALA A 122 2.03 3.33 -3.43
CA ALA A 122 0.86 3.12 -2.57
C ALA A 122 0.05 1.86 -2.94
N PHE A 123 -0.14 1.57 -4.23
CA PHE A 123 -0.85 0.39 -4.72
C PHE A 123 0.05 -0.54 -5.55
N TRP A 124 1.37 -0.42 -5.39
CA TRP A 124 2.32 -1.22 -6.16
C TRP A 124 2.11 -2.72 -5.95
N GLY A 125 1.98 -3.46 -7.06
CA GLY A 125 1.75 -4.89 -7.04
C GLY A 125 0.33 -5.34 -6.66
N CYS A 126 -0.62 -4.41 -6.47
CA CYS A 126 -2.00 -4.74 -6.10
C CYS A 126 -2.76 -5.36 -7.28
N ALA A 127 -2.43 -6.61 -7.62
CA ALA A 127 -2.98 -7.30 -8.78
C ALA A 127 -4.50 -7.62 -8.67
N GLY A 128 -5.08 -7.50 -7.46
CA GLY A 128 -6.50 -7.68 -7.22
C GLY A 128 -7.38 -6.50 -7.69
N LEU A 129 -6.79 -5.32 -7.96
CA LEU A 129 -7.54 -4.18 -8.48
C LEU A 129 -7.95 -4.40 -9.93
N THR A 130 -9.22 -4.12 -10.24
CA THR A 130 -9.78 -4.18 -11.60
C THR A 130 -10.15 -2.82 -12.15
N ALA A 131 -10.54 -1.88 -11.28
CA ALA A 131 -10.88 -0.51 -11.65
C ALA A 131 -10.38 0.50 -10.62
N VAL A 132 -10.04 1.70 -11.06
CA VAL A 132 -9.66 2.83 -10.20
C VAL A 132 -10.40 4.08 -10.67
N THR A 133 -11.01 4.79 -9.71
CA THR A 133 -11.59 6.12 -9.91
C THR A 133 -10.80 7.14 -9.11
N ILE A 134 -10.22 8.12 -9.81
CA ILE A 134 -9.42 9.21 -9.25
C ILE A 134 -10.22 10.50 -9.41
N PRO A 135 -10.58 11.19 -8.30
CA PRO A 135 -11.42 12.40 -8.35
C PRO A 135 -10.66 13.64 -8.81
N ASP A 136 -11.38 14.72 -9.08
CA ASP A 136 -10.83 16.02 -9.49
C ASP A 136 -9.91 16.65 -8.42
N SER A 137 -10.06 16.26 -7.16
CA SER A 137 -9.20 16.75 -6.07
C SER A 137 -7.74 16.29 -6.16
N VAL A 138 -7.49 15.16 -6.84
CA VAL A 138 -6.13 14.61 -6.98
C VAL A 138 -5.37 15.36 -8.05
N THR A 139 -4.28 16.01 -7.65
CA THR A 139 -3.41 16.78 -8.54
C THR A 139 -2.16 16.01 -8.99
N SER A 140 -1.76 14.96 -8.26
CA SER A 140 -0.57 14.18 -8.59
C SER A 140 -0.69 12.71 -8.26
N ILE A 141 -0.09 11.88 -9.12
CA ILE A 141 0.09 10.44 -8.90
C ILE A 141 1.59 10.18 -8.79
N GLY A 142 2.00 9.61 -7.66
CA GLY A 142 3.39 9.32 -7.33
C GLY A 142 4.02 8.23 -8.18
N GLY A 143 5.35 8.15 -8.14
CA GLY A 143 6.10 7.16 -8.90
C GLY A 143 5.72 5.74 -8.55
N SER A 144 5.49 4.91 -9.56
CA SER A 144 5.09 3.50 -9.41
C SER A 144 3.83 3.25 -8.56
N ALA A 145 2.97 4.27 -8.37
CA ALA A 145 1.82 4.19 -7.46
C ALA A 145 0.89 3.00 -7.76
N PHE A 146 0.67 2.65 -9.02
CA PHE A 146 -0.14 1.51 -9.49
C PHE A 146 0.66 0.51 -10.31
N SER A 147 2.01 0.61 -10.30
CA SER A 147 2.83 -0.32 -11.08
C SER A 147 2.58 -1.77 -10.65
N GLY A 148 2.48 -2.69 -11.63
CA GLY A 148 2.21 -4.10 -11.37
C GLY A 148 0.77 -4.44 -11.00
N CYS A 149 -0.19 -3.50 -11.11
CA CYS A 149 -1.62 -3.78 -10.96
C CYS A 149 -2.14 -4.56 -12.18
N LYS A 150 -1.74 -5.83 -12.29
CA LYS A 150 -1.98 -6.65 -13.50
C LYS A 150 -3.45 -6.91 -13.81
N GLY A 151 -4.32 -6.87 -12.79
CA GLY A 151 -5.77 -7.01 -12.94
C GLY A 151 -6.48 -5.74 -13.39
N LEU A 152 -5.79 -4.58 -13.37
CA LEU A 152 -6.40 -3.29 -13.65
C LEU A 152 -6.78 -3.17 -15.13
N THR A 153 -8.08 -2.99 -15.41
CA THR A 153 -8.62 -2.90 -16.76
C THR A 153 -9.12 -1.49 -17.11
N SER A 154 -9.48 -0.70 -16.09
CA SER A 154 -9.99 0.66 -16.29
C SER A 154 -9.49 1.64 -15.24
N VAL A 155 -9.19 2.86 -15.69
CA VAL A 155 -8.84 4.01 -14.83
C VAL A 155 -9.65 5.20 -15.30
N THR A 156 -10.43 5.79 -14.39
CA THR A 156 -11.10 7.07 -14.60
C THR A 156 -10.31 8.13 -13.85
N MET A 157 -9.89 9.18 -14.54
CA MET A 157 -9.12 10.29 -13.99
C MET A 157 -9.95 11.56 -13.97
N GLY A 158 -9.90 12.28 -12.85
CA GLY A 158 -10.48 13.60 -12.71
C GLY A 158 -9.64 14.69 -13.39
N ASN A 159 -10.28 15.84 -13.64
CA ASN A 159 -9.66 16.97 -14.38
C ASN A 159 -8.64 17.78 -13.56
N GLY A 160 -8.49 17.51 -12.25
CA GLY A 160 -7.52 18.21 -11.41
C GLY A 160 -6.09 17.73 -11.55
N LEU A 161 -5.86 16.64 -12.31
CA LEU A 161 -4.56 15.99 -12.38
C LEU A 161 -3.56 16.84 -13.19
N THR A 162 -2.45 17.23 -12.54
CA THR A 162 -1.39 18.03 -13.16
C THR A 162 -0.10 17.25 -13.40
N SER A 163 0.07 16.10 -12.72
CA SER A 163 1.26 15.27 -12.89
C SER A 163 1.02 13.78 -12.67
N ILE A 164 1.63 12.96 -13.53
CA ILE A 164 1.74 11.51 -13.38
C ILE A 164 3.23 11.18 -13.39
N SER A 165 3.74 10.67 -12.27
CA SER A 165 5.16 10.40 -12.11
C SER A 165 5.61 9.13 -12.85
N ASN A 166 6.92 8.91 -12.89
CA ASN A 166 7.54 7.78 -13.57
C ASN A 166 6.95 6.44 -13.13
N TYR A 167 6.67 5.56 -14.07
CA TYR A 167 6.20 4.19 -13.85
C TYR A 167 4.83 4.08 -13.13
N ALA A 168 4.06 5.16 -13.01
CA ALA A 168 2.81 5.18 -12.22
C ALA A 168 1.87 4.01 -12.55
N PHE A 169 1.75 3.61 -13.82
CA PHE A 169 0.95 2.48 -14.31
C PHE A 169 1.79 1.43 -15.07
N CYS A 170 3.09 1.35 -14.78
CA CYS A 170 3.96 0.36 -15.41
C CYS A 170 3.47 -1.06 -15.10
N ASP A 171 3.60 -1.98 -16.04
CA ASP A 171 3.18 -3.39 -15.88
C ASP A 171 1.70 -3.62 -15.50
N CYS A 172 0.82 -2.64 -15.74
CA CYS A 172 -0.63 -2.83 -15.69
C CYS A 172 -1.09 -3.58 -16.94
N THR A 173 -0.77 -4.86 -17.05
CA THR A 173 -0.94 -5.65 -18.30
C THR A 173 -2.40 -5.86 -18.69
N GLY A 174 -3.34 -5.67 -17.78
CA GLY A 174 -4.79 -5.67 -18.07
C GLY A 174 -5.31 -4.37 -18.67
N LEU A 175 -4.55 -3.26 -18.58
CA LEU A 175 -4.99 -1.93 -18.97
C LEU A 175 -4.76 -1.71 -20.47
N THR A 176 -5.85 -1.69 -21.23
CA THR A 176 -5.80 -1.51 -22.68
C THR A 176 -5.96 -0.06 -23.12
N THR A 177 -6.67 0.74 -22.31
CA THR A 177 -6.93 2.14 -22.59
C THR A 177 -6.89 2.96 -21.30
N ILE A 178 -6.37 4.17 -21.39
CA ILE A 178 -6.39 5.16 -20.32
C ILE A 178 -6.66 6.52 -20.93
N THR A 179 -7.60 7.27 -20.36
CA THR A 179 -7.90 8.63 -20.79
C THR A 179 -7.32 9.59 -19.74
N ILE A 180 -6.44 10.46 -20.20
CA ILE A 180 -5.91 11.58 -19.40
C ILE A 180 -6.75 12.79 -19.77
N PRO A 181 -7.41 13.47 -18.81
CA PRO A 181 -8.15 14.70 -19.06
C PRO A 181 -7.25 15.80 -19.62
N ASP A 182 -7.85 16.73 -20.41
CA ASP A 182 -7.16 17.91 -20.99
C ASP A 182 -6.81 18.95 -19.92
#